data_1422a3032a462719f5880df9723731a3
#
_entry.id   1422a3032a462719f5880df9723731a3
#
_cell.length_a   1.000
_cell.length_b   1.000
_cell.length_c   1.000
_cell.angle_alpha   90.00
_cell.angle_beta   90.00
_cell.angle_gamma   90.00
#
_symmetry.space_group_name_H-M   'P 1'
#
loop_
_entity.id
_entity.type
_entity.pdbx_description
1 polymer ?
#
loop_
_entity_poly.entity_id
_entity_poly.type
_entity_poly.pdbx_seq_one_letter_code
_entity_poly.pdbx_strand_id
1 'polypeptide(L)' 'MKTLYERFNNYVKNNDSYCNSFKCDNGYSLLVIKYSHLKVFDIKVLDKNKNHIIETYNDLYPYDAANMIKELLNNYN' A
#
# COMPACT_ATOMS: atom_id res chain seq x y z
N MET A 1 -19.74 3.42 3.30
CA MET A 1 -18.27 3.62 3.38
C MET A 1 -17.58 2.74 2.35
N LYS A 2 -16.64 3.28 1.60
CA LYS A 2 -15.92 2.51 0.59
C LYS A 2 -14.83 1.66 1.22
N THR A 3 -14.67 0.44 0.72
CA THR A 3 -13.55 -0.41 1.10
C THR A 3 -12.25 0.13 0.50
N LEU A 4 -11.13 -0.34 1.00
CA LEU A 4 -9.83 0.04 0.43
C LEU A 4 -9.72 -0.36 -1.04
N TYR A 5 -10.24 -1.55 -1.38
CA TYR A 5 -10.27 -2.01 -2.76
C TYR A 5 -11.05 -1.05 -3.67
N GLU A 6 -12.24 -0.63 -3.24
CA GLU A 6 -13.06 0.30 -4.01
C GLU A 6 -12.36 1.65 -4.19
N ARG A 7 -11.70 2.12 -3.14
CA ARG A 7 -10.93 3.38 -3.21
C ARG A 7 -9.77 3.25 -4.20
N PHE A 8 -9.04 2.14 -4.15
CA PHE A 8 -7.94 1.90 -5.08
C PHE A 8 -8.42 1.82 -6.52
N ASN A 9 -9.56 1.18 -6.75
CA ASN A 9 -10.18 1.15 -8.07
C ASN A 9 -10.50 2.55 -8.59
N ASN A 10 -10.97 3.43 -7.73
CA ASN A 10 -11.25 4.80 -8.13
C ASN A 10 -9.98 5.56 -8.55
N TYR A 11 -8.89 5.36 -7.84
CA TYR A 11 -7.61 5.97 -8.23
C TYR A 11 -7.15 5.47 -9.60
N VAL A 12 -7.33 4.19 -9.88
CA VAL A 12 -7.02 3.62 -11.20
C VAL A 12 -7.94 4.19 -12.26
N LYS A 13 -9.23 4.21 -12.01
CA LYS A 13 -10.24 4.69 -12.95
C LYS A 13 -10.02 6.14 -13.34
N ASN A 14 -9.60 6.96 -12.39
CA ASN A 14 -9.40 8.39 -12.61
C ASN A 14 -7.99 8.76 -13.04
N ASN A 15 -7.10 7.78 -13.18
CA ASN A 15 -5.69 8.00 -13.49
C ASN A 15 -4.99 8.87 -12.45
N ASP A 16 -5.41 8.79 -11.20
CA ASP A 16 -4.82 9.57 -10.11
C ASP A 16 -3.60 8.88 -9.54
N SER A 17 -2.67 9.66 -9.05
CA SER A 17 -1.58 9.14 -8.22
C SER A 17 -2.07 8.89 -6.80
N TYR A 18 -1.35 8.03 -6.09
CA TYR A 18 -1.65 7.71 -4.69
C TYR A 18 -0.35 7.54 -3.92
N CYS A 19 -0.28 8.11 -2.76
CA CYS A 19 0.84 7.91 -1.86
C CYS A 19 0.34 8.03 -0.42
N ASN A 20 0.47 6.96 0.34
CA ASN A 20 0.03 6.97 1.73
C ASN A 20 0.88 6.01 2.55
N SER A 21 0.99 6.30 3.83
CA SER A 21 1.72 5.46 4.78
C SER A 21 0.76 4.92 5.82
N PHE A 22 0.81 3.60 6.03
CA PHE A 22 0.02 2.92 7.07
C PHE A 22 0.98 2.51 8.18
N LYS A 23 0.67 2.91 9.41
CA LYS A 23 1.51 2.57 10.56
C LYS A 23 1.04 1.27 11.19
N CYS A 24 2.00 0.40 11.49
CA CYS A 24 1.76 -0.82 12.26
C CYS A 24 1.98 -0.54 13.75
N ASP A 25 1.34 -1.33 14.61
CA ASP A 25 1.40 -1.10 16.06
C ASP A 25 2.81 -1.23 16.62
N ASN A 26 3.65 -2.05 16.00
CA ASN A 26 5.02 -2.28 16.47
C ASN A 26 6.03 -1.26 15.92
N GLY A 27 5.56 -0.20 15.27
CA GLY A 27 6.43 0.87 14.76
C GLY A 27 6.85 0.71 13.31
N TYR A 28 6.58 -0.41 12.68
CA TYR A 28 6.82 -0.59 11.25
C TYR A 28 5.79 0.23 10.46
N SER A 29 6.10 0.53 9.21
CA SER A 29 5.22 1.30 8.32
C SER A 29 5.11 0.65 6.96
N LEU A 30 3.96 0.82 6.35
CA LEU A 30 3.74 0.41 4.95
C LEU A 30 3.64 1.67 4.11
N LEU A 31 4.51 1.81 3.12
CA LEU A 31 4.44 2.91 2.16
C LEU A 31 3.79 2.39 0.90
N VAL A 32 2.65 2.95 0.53
CA VAL A 32 1.86 2.50 -0.62
C VAL A 32 1.87 3.60 -1.67
N ILE A 33 2.33 3.27 -2.86
CA ILE A 33 2.53 4.24 -3.94
C ILE A 33 1.89 3.73 -5.22
N LYS A 34 1.20 4.64 -5.91
CA LYS A 34 0.73 4.42 -7.27
C LYS A 34 1.01 5.68 -8.07
N TYR A 35 1.68 5.53 -9.22
CA TYR A 35 1.90 6.64 -10.12
C TYR A 35 0.66 6.85 -11.00
N SER A 36 0.39 8.11 -11.37
CA SER A 36 -0.68 8.41 -12.31
C SER A 36 -0.43 7.65 -13.61
N HIS A 37 -1.48 7.26 -14.30
CA HIS A 37 -1.47 6.45 -15.53
C HIS A 37 -1.13 4.97 -15.34
N LEU A 38 -0.60 4.58 -14.18
CA LEU A 38 -0.40 3.16 -13.88
C LEU A 38 -1.64 2.61 -13.18
N LYS A 39 -1.88 1.32 -13.39
CA LYS A 39 -3.04 0.64 -12.78
C LYS A 39 -2.63 -0.24 -11.61
N VAL A 40 -1.39 -0.10 -11.17
CA VAL A 40 -0.81 -0.97 -10.14
C VAL A 40 -0.23 -0.13 -9.01
N PHE A 41 -0.12 -0.76 -7.84
CA PHE A 41 0.39 -0.17 -6.62
C PHE A 41 1.66 -0.91 -6.20
N ASP A 42 2.58 -0.16 -5.58
CA ASP A 42 3.76 -0.73 -4.94
C ASP A 42 3.62 -0.55 -3.45
N ILE A 43 4.03 -1.56 -2.69
CA ILE A 43 4.02 -1.52 -1.23
C ILE A 43 5.42 -1.79 -0.72
N LYS A 44 5.93 -0.89 0.12
CA LYS A 44 7.22 -1.04 0.77
C LYS A 44 7.01 -1.13 2.26
N VAL A 45 7.65 -2.13 2.89
CA VAL A 45 7.63 -2.26 4.36
C VAL A 45 8.88 -1.61 4.89
N LEU A 46 8.72 -0.63 5.77
CA LEU A 46 9.81 0.12 6.37
C LEU A 46 9.99 -0.28 7.83
N ASP A 47 11.24 -0.32 8.28
CA ASP A 47 11.54 -0.62 9.67
C ASP A 47 11.09 0.52 10.61
N LYS A 48 11.28 0.32 11.93
CA LYS A 48 10.84 1.27 12.95
C LYS A 48 11.45 2.65 12.78
N ASN A 49 12.66 2.72 12.24
CA ASN A 49 13.37 3.98 12.06
C ASN A 49 13.13 4.58 10.67
N LYS A 50 12.39 3.87 9.81
CA LYS A 50 12.11 4.27 8.42
C LYS A 50 13.39 4.42 7.59
N ASN A 51 14.48 3.79 8.01
CA ASN A 51 15.78 3.88 7.34
C ASN A 51 16.00 2.73 6.35
N HIS A 52 15.31 1.60 6.55
CA HIS A 52 15.49 0.43 5.71
C HIS A 52 14.17 -0.07 5.17
N ILE A 53 14.18 -0.45 3.90
CA ILE A 53 13.07 -1.17 3.29
C ILE A 53 13.32 -2.66 3.56
N ILE A 54 12.40 -3.29 4.28
CA ILE A 54 12.51 -4.69 4.67
C ILE A 54 11.97 -5.59 3.58
N GLU A 55 10.84 -5.21 2.99
CA GLU A 55 10.17 -5.95 1.94
C GLU A 55 9.60 -4.98 0.91
N THR A 56 9.50 -5.43 -0.34
CA THR A 56 8.89 -4.66 -1.41
C THR A 56 8.00 -5.58 -2.22
N TYR A 57 6.79 -5.10 -2.50
CA TYR A 57 5.81 -5.79 -3.35
C TYR A 57 5.43 -4.83 -4.45
N ASN A 58 5.67 -5.22 -5.71
CA ASN A 58 5.47 -4.34 -6.86
C ASN A 58 4.35 -4.83 -7.75
N ASP A 59 3.78 -3.90 -8.51
CA ASP A 59 2.84 -4.19 -9.59
C ASP A 59 1.58 -4.93 -9.12
N LEU A 60 1.04 -4.50 -7.98
CA LEU A 60 -0.18 -5.06 -7.41
C LEU A 60 -1.40 -4.33 -7.94
N TYR A 61 -2.33 -5.06 -8.53
CA TYR A 61 -3.62 -4.49 -8.91
C TYR A 61 -4.44 -4.18 -7.65
N PRO A 62 -5.48 -3.33 -7.76
CA PRO A 62 -6.21 -2.82 -6.59
C PRO A 62 -6.65 -3.88 -5.59
N TYR A 63 -7.19 -5.01 -6.05
CA TYR A 63 -7.64 -6.07 -5.16
C TYR A 63 -6.48 -6.67 -4.38
N ASP A 64 -5.40 -7.00 -5.08
CA ASP A 64 -4.23 -7.61 -4.46
C ASP A 64 -3.52 -6.63 -3.53
N ALA A 65 -3.44 -5.37 -3.92
CA ALA A 65 -2.84 -4.34 -3.08
C ALA A 65 -3.62 -4.17 -1.78
N ALA A 66 -4.94 -4.10 -1.85
CA ALA A 66 -5.78 -3.97 -0.67
C ALA A 66 -5.63 -5.17 0.26
N ASN A 67 -5.60 -6.38 -0.28
CA ASN A 67 -5.44 -7.60 0.51
C ASN A 67 -4.05 -7.69 1.12
N MET A 68 -3.02 -7.32 0.38
CA MET A 68 -1.65 -7.32 0.89
C MET A 68 -1.50 -6.37 2.06
N ILE A 69 -2.12 -5.19 2.00
CA ILE A 69 -2.07 -4.23 3.11
C ILE A 69 -2.68 -4.86 4.36
N LYS A 70 -3.82 -5.53 4.24
CA LYS A 70 -4.46 -6.21 5.38
C LYS A 70 -3.55 -7.28 5.97
N GLU A 71 -2.94 -8.10 5.12
CA GLU A 71 -2.03 -9.15 5.58
C GLU A 71 -0.82 -8.56 6.30
N LEU A 72 -0.20 -7.54 5.72
CA LEU A 72 0.99 -6.94 6.30
C LEU A 72 0.68 -6.24 7.62
N LEU A 73 -0.48 -5.57 7.72
CA LEU A 73 -0.90 -4.97 8.98
C LEU A 73 -1.07 -6.02 10.07
N ASN A 74 -1.58 -7.21 9.73
CA ASN A 74 -1.69 -8.30 10.69
C ASN A 74 -0.34 -8.89 11.06
N ASN A 75 0.56 -9.05 10.09
CA ASN A 75 1.86 -9.68 10.30
C ASN A 75 2.81 -8.81 11.12
N TYR A 76 2.69 -7.50 11.04
CA TYR A 76 3.57 -6.56 11.70
C TYR A 76 2.93 -5.88 12.92
N ASN A 77 1.84 -6.41 13.39
CA ASN A 77 1.20 -5.88 14.62
C ASN A 77 1.53 -6.73 15.83
#